data_491ceae9cc200e7559b61bc48c85b14a
#
_entry.id   491ceae9cc200e7559b61bc48c85b14a
#
_cell.length_a   1.000
_cell.length_b   1.000
_cell.length_c   1.000
_cell.angle_alpha   90.00
_cell.angle_beta   90.00
_cell.angle_gamma   90.00
#
_symmetry.space_group_name_H-M   'P 1'
#
loop_
_entity.id
_entity.type
_entity.pdbx_description
1 polymer ?
#
loop_
_entity_poly.entity_id
_entity_poly.type
_entity_poly.pdbx_seq_one_letter_code
_entity_poly.pdbx_strand_id
1 'polypeptide(L)'
;EVYRAVFHPEGAETRQTATRTADGAALTELRNWRDAEPLNTIPPAGEDPVPEELETMDLVLYSDEDLPENVSMRQAILGFDHETPVKGVLSSNFGYRDHPLEGTERFHYGVDLAADTGTAIACFADGTVTAVGESSSYGKYCTVTHANGCATLYAHCGRISVSSGAAVKKGEKLGEVGETGMATGPHLHFELQKDGVYLNPIYYVETA
;
A
#
# COMPACT_ATOMS: atom_id res chain seq x y z
N GLU A 1 18.35 -11.64 -2.20
CA GLU A 1 18.63 -13.01 -2.73
C GLU A 1 17.37 -13.76 -3.20
N VAL A 2 16.17 -13.38 -2.81
CA VAL A 2 14.93 -14.08 -3.19
C VAL A 2 14.51 -13.77 -4.65
N TYR A 3 14.92 -12.65 -5.20
CA TYR A 3 14.60 -12.28 -6.59
C TYR A 3 15.41 -13.03 -7.66
N ARG A 4 16.50 -13.72 -7.26
CA ARG A 4 17.31 -14.52 -8.21
C ARG A 4 16.78 -15.94 -8.46
N ALA A 5 15.86 -16.43 -7.65
CA ALA A 5 15.32 -17.78 -7.77
C ALA A 5 14.18 -17.93 -8.80
N VAL A 6 13.62 -16.83 -9.31
CA VAL A 6 12.46 -16.85 -10.24
C VAL A 6 12.87 -16.86 -11.71
N PHE A 7 14.14 -16.55 -12.03
CA PHE A 7 14.65 -16.52 -13.40
C PHE A 7 15.92 -17.36 -13.54
N HIS A 8 15.78 -18.70 -13.50
CA HIS A 8 16.79 -19.63 -14.06
C HIS A 8 16.37 -20.04 -15.47
N PRO A 9 17.22 -19.82 -16.48
CA PRO A 9 16.90 -20.16 -17.88
C PRO A 9 17.15 -21.64 -18.24
N GLU A 10 17.34 -22.52 -17.28
CA GLU A 10 17.55 -23.95 -17.54
C GLU A 10 16.34 -24.75 -17.06
N GLY A 11 15.40 -24.94 -17.97
CA GLY A 11 14.19 -25.74 -17.72
C GLY A 11 12.96 -25.24 -18.47
N ALA A 12 13.12 -24.84 -19.74
CA ALA A 12 11.98 -24.47 -20.56
C ALA A 12 11.20 -25.72 -20.95
N GLU A 13 10.20 -26.09 -20.16
CA GLU A 13 9.13 -27.00 -20.59
C GLU A 13 8.28 -26.32 -21.65
N THR A 14 8.11 -27.02 -22.76
CA THR A 14 7.29 -26.61 -23.90
C THR A 14 5.84 -26.53 -23.45
N ARG A 15 5.30 -25.34 -23.26
CA ARG A 15 3.84 -25.14 -23.08
C ARG A 15 3.18 -25.15 -24.44
N GLN A 16 2.37 -26.18 -24.68
CA GLN A 16 1.40 -26.21 -25.77
C GLN A 16 0.21 -25.32 -25.40
N THR A 17 0.01 -24.25 -26.15
CA THR A 17 -1.23 -23.46 -26.11
C THR A 17 -2.13 -23.90 -27.25
N ALA A 18 -3.27 -24.53 -26.95
CA ALA A 18 -4.30 -24.83 -27.89
C ALA A 18 -5.34 -23.71 -27.92
N THR A 19 -5.51 -23.08 -29.09
CA THR A 19 -6.58 -22.12 -29.33
C THR A 19 -7.72 -22.83 -30.07
N ARG A 20 -8.94 -22.78 -29.51
CA ARG A 20 -10.15 -23.27 -30.19
C ARG A 20 -10.79 -22.14 -30.99
N THR A 21 -11.00 -22.36 -32.25
CA THR A 21 -11.85 -21.52 -33.11
C THR A 21 -13.31 -22.00 -33.06
N ALA A 22 -14.25 -21.15 -33.51
CA ALA A 22 -15.70 -21.39 -33.46
C ALA A 22 -16.17 -22.66 -34.17
N ASP A 23 -15.36 -23.26 -35.04
CA ASP A 23 -15.70 -24.44 -35.87
C ASP A 23 -15.11 -25.76 -35.34
N GLY A 24 -14.56 -25.76 -34.13
CA GLY A 24 -14.11 -26.99 -33.45
C GLY A 24 -12.84 -27.64 -33.99
N ALA A 25 -12.13 -27.03 -34.93
CA ALA A 25 -10.84 -27.52 -35.43
C ALA A 25 -9.69 -26.94 -34.61
N ALA A 26 -8.85 -27.80 -34.04
CA ALA A 26 -7.65 -27.38 -33.34
C ALA A 26 -6.51 -27.18 -34.35
N LEU A 27 -6.04 -25.96 -34.49
CA LEU A 27 -4.79 -25.66 -35.18
C LEU A 27 -3.66 -25.59 -34.17
N THR A 28 -2.73 -26.53 -34.25
CA THR A 28 -1.51 -26.54 -33.44
C THR A 28 -0.41 -25.88 -34.29
N GLU A 29 -0.12 -24.60 -34.03
CA GLU A 29 1.09 -23.97 -34.57
C GLU A 29 2.21 -24.04 -33.49
N LEU A 30 3.21 -24.87 -33.80
CA LEU A 30 4.51 -24.87 -33.11
C LEU A 30 5.34 -23.73 -33.70
N ARG A 31 5.37 -22.59 -33.02
CA ARG A 31 6.36 -21.54 -33.33
C ARG A 31 7.57 -21.74 -32.46
N ASN A 32 8.68 -22.08 -33.09
CA ASN A 32 9.99 -22.12 -32.45
C ASN A 32 10.51 -20.67 -32.39
N TRP A 33 10.58 -20.08 -31.18
CA TRP A 33 10.99 -18.69 -30.97
C TRP A 33 12.44 -18.39 -31.42
N ARG A 34 13.24 -19.45 -31.68
CA ARG A 34 14.62 -19.30 -32.17
C ARG A 34 14.69 -18.92 -33.65
N ASP A 35 13.62 -19.11 -34.40
CA ASP A 35 13.55 -18.82 -35.85
C ASP A 35 12.76 -17.54 -36.15
N ALA A 36 12.37 -16.78 -35.11
CA ALA A 36 11.77 -15.48 -35.29
C ALA A 36 12.86 -14.49 -35.69
N GLU A 37 12.78 -13.96 -36.88
CA GLU A 37 13.56 -12.79 -37.31
C GLU A 37 13.41 -11.70 -36.30
N PRO A 38 14.51 -10.99 -35.92
CA PRO A 38 14.40 -9.88 -34.98
C PRO A 38 13.46 -8.83 -35.57
N LEU A 39 12.39 -8.54 -34.85
CA LEU A 39 11.48 -7.41 -35.14
C LEU A 39 12.25 -6.09 -34.95
N ASN A 40 13.09 -5.79 -35.93
CA ASN A 40 13.88 -4.55 -35.95
C ASN A 40 13.39 -3.64 -37.07
N THR A 41 12.08 -3.40 -37.12
CA THR A 41 11.51 -2.27 -37.85
C THR A 41 10.39 -1.68 -37.01
N ILE A 42 10.79 -0.93 -35.96
CA ILE A 42 9.93 0.16 -35.50
C ILE A 42 9.97 1.17 -36.66
N PRO A 43 8.85 1.47 -37.34
CA PRO A 43 8.81 2.58 -38.26
C PRO A 43 9.25 3.84 -37.51
N PRO A 44 9.97 4.78 -38.14
CA PRO A 44 10.31 6.03 -37.48
C PRO A 44 8.99 6.63 -36.99
N ALA A 45 8.94 6.91 -35.67
CA ALA A 45 7.81 7.59 -35.08
C ALA A 45 7.60 8.89 -35.86
N GLY A 46 6.46 8.98 -36.54
CA GLY A 46 5.99 10.27 -37.01
C GLY A 46 5.93 11.17 -35.79
N GLU A 47 6.42 12.37 -35.91
CA GLU A 47 6.32 13.43 -34.90
C GLU A 47 4.84 13.83 -34.79
N ASP A 48 4.03 12.98 -34.13
CA ASP A 48 2.78 13.46 -33.58
C ASP A 48 3.16 14.40 -32.41
N PRO A 49 2.65 15.64 -32.38
CA PRO A 49 2.97 16.57 -31.31
C PRO A 49 2.54 15.90 -30.00
N VAL A 50 3.51 15.60 -29.14
CA VAL A 50 3.26 15.22 -27.76
C VAL A 50 2.40 16.34 -27.16
N PRO A 51 1.21 16.06 -26.59
CA PRO A 51 0.45 17.10 -25.94
C PRO A 51 1.33 17.74 -24.87
N GLU A 52 1.49 19.06 -24.94
CA GLU A 52 2.35 19.89 -24.07
C GLU A 52 1.77 19.99 -22.64
N GLU A 53 0.80 19.16 -22.29
CA GLU A 53 0.12 19.08 -20.99
C GLU A 53 0.22 17.71 -20.32
N LEU A 54 1.33 17.00 -20.47
CA LEU A 54 1.81 16.17 -19.40
C LEU A 54 2.66 17.07 -18.51
N GLU A 55 2.00 17.95 -17.76
CA GLU A 55 2.61 18.50 -16.55
C GLU A 55 3.15 17.30 -15.79
N THR A 56 4.45 17.22 -15.78
CA THR A 56 5.24 16.30 -14.97
C THR A 56 4.61 16.32 -13.58
N MET A 57 3.89 15.27 -13.24
CA MET A 57 3.70 14.97 -11.82
C MET A 57 5.12 14.92 -11.30
N ASP A 58 5.53 15.94 -10.56
CA ASP A 58 6.77 15.95 -9.81
C ASP A 58 6.72 14.71 -8.90
N LEU A 59 7.27 13.62 -9.41
CA LEU A 59 7.63 12.48 -8.58
C LEU A 59 8.77 13.03 -7.73
N VAL A 60 8.42 13.56 -6.58
CA VAL A 60 9.42 13.96 -5.57
C VAL A 60 10.08 12.67 -5.12
N LEU A 61 11.15 12.31 -5.84
CA LEU A 61 12.05 11.25 -5.43
C LEU A 61 12.86 11.81 -4.26
N TYR A 62 12.38 11.59 -3.04
CA TYR A 62 13.20 11.85 -1.87
C TYR A 62 14.46 10.99 -1.97
N SER A 63 15.64 11.61 -1.84
CA SER A 63 16.86 10.85 -1.61
C SER A 63 16.74 10.17 -0.24
N ASP A 64 17.33 8.98 -0.08
CA ASP A 64 17.34 8.29 1.24
C ASP A 64 18.01 9.16 2.33
N GLU A 65 18.76 10.19 1.97
CA GLU A 65 19.43 11.15 2.85
C GLU A 65 18.47 12.20 3.46
N ASP A 66 17.34 12.45 2.82
CA ASP A 66 16.34 13.43 3.27
C ASP A 66 15.24 12.81 4.15
N LEU A 67 15.25 11.49 4.34
CA LEU A 67 14.25 10.77 5.12
C LEU A 67 14.64 10.72 6.61
N PRO A 68 13.66 10.69 7.54
CA PRO A 68 13.94 10.35 8.93
C PRO A 68 14.59 8.97 9.05
N GLU A 69 15.52 8.79 10.00
CA GLU A 69 16.32 7.55 10.16
C GLU A 69 15.47 6.26 10.29
N ASN A 70 14.25 6.38 10.78
CA ASN A 70 13.34 5.26 11.02
C ASN A 70 12.24 5.13 9.95
N VAL A 71 12.52 5.56 8.72
CA VAL A 71 11.56 5.53 7.59
C VAL A 71 12.15 4.77 6.42
N SER A 72 11.31 4.03 5.71
CA SER A 72 11.66 3.39 4.44
C SER A 72 10.57 3.61 3.39
N MET A 73 10.98 4.13 2.23
CA MET A 73 10.10 4.25 1.05
C MET A 73 10.03 2.94 0.25
N ARG A 74 10.77 1.92 0.63
CA ARG A 74 10.79 0.62 -0.06
C ARG A 74 9.64 -0.26 0.42
N GLN A 75 8.97 -0.92 -0.51
CA GLN A 75 8.00 -1.95 -0.18
C GLN A 75 8.70 -3.16 0.45
N ALA A 76 8.24 -3.59 1.62
CA ALA A 76 8.74 -4.77 2.32
C ALA A 76 7.74 -5.94 2.18
N ILE A 77 8.27 -7.16 2.15
CA ILE A 77 7.43 -8.36 2.24
C ILE A 77 7.04 -8.56 3.71
N LEU A 78 5.74 -8.53 4.00
CA LEU A 78 5.22 -8.70 5.36
C LEU A 78 5.18 -10.18 5.78
N GLY A 79 4.95 -11.09 4.83
CA GLY A 79 4.93 -12.54 5.04
C GLY A 79 3.66 -13.06 5.74
N PHE A 80 2.57 -12.29 5.69
CA PHE A 80 1.24 -12.67 6.17
C PHE A 80 0.14 -11.98 5.35
N ASP A 81 -1.06 -12.52 5.41
CA ASP A 81 -2.23 -11.91 4.76
C ASP A 81 -2.71 -10.68 5.51
N HIS A 82 -3.08 -9.64 4.77
CA HIS A 82 -3.60 -8.39 5.31
C HIS A 82 -4.78 -7.88 4.49
N GLU A 83 -5.51 -6.92 5.05
CA GLU A 83 -6.57 -6.21 4.36
C GLU A 83 -6.60 -4.72 4.70
N THR A 84 -7.25 -3.94 3.87
CA THR A 84 -7.39 -2.50 4.06
C THR A 84 -8.27 -2.21 5.28
N PRO A 85 -7.80 -1.41 6.25
CA PRO A 85 -8.53 -1.13 7.49
C PRO A 85 -9.86 -0.40 7.30
N VAL A 86 -9.91 0.51 6.34
CA VAL A 86 -11.11 1.29 5.98
C VAL A 86 -11.14 1.48 4.48
N LYS A 87 -12.27 1.18 3.85
CA LYS A 87 -12.52 1.52 2.45
C LYS A 87 -12.87 3.00 2.37
N GLY A 88 -11.86 3.82 2.15
CA GLY A 88 -11.96 5.27 2.11
C GLY A 88 -11.16 5.88 0.98
N VAL A 89 -11.33 7.19 0.79
CA VAL A 89 -10.55 7.96 -0.17
C VAL A 89 -9.23 8.36 0.49
N LEU A 90 -8.11 8.18 -0.21
CA LEU A 90 -6.81 8.65 0.25
C LEU A 90 -6.83 10.20 0.29
N SER A 91 -6.81 10.76 1.48
CA SER A 91 -6.84 12.22 1.69
C SER A 91 -5.48 12.82 2.02
N SER A 92 -4.53 12.00 2.48
CA SER A 92 -3.14 12.42 2.69
C SER A 92 -2.17 11.26 2.58
N ASN A 93 -1.08 11.50 1.86
CA ASN A 93 -0.01 10.53 1.62
C ASN A 93 0.99 10.47 2.78
N PHE A 94 1.74 9.37 2.81
CA PHE A 94 2.95 9.20 3.59
C PHE A 94 4.07 10.09 3.02
N GLY A 95 4.86 10.74 3.89
CA GLY A 95 5.97 11.58 3.46
C GLY A 95 5.90 13.02 3.96
N TYR A 96 6.82 13.87 3.48
CA TYR A 96 6.81 15.28 3.82
C TYR A 96 5.59 15.98 3.23
N ARG A 97 4.95 16.83 4.02
CA ARG A 97 3.82 17.66 3.61
C ARG A 97 3.69 18.88 4.51
N ASP A 98 3.07 19.92 4.01
CA ASP A 98 2.63 21.04 4.83
C ASP A 98 1.57 20.55 5.82
N HIS A 99 1.82 20.74 7.11
CA HIS A 99 0.87 20.34 8.13
C HIS A 99 -0.38 21.22 8.06
N PRO A 100 -1.60 20.64 7.89
CA PRO A 100 -2.80 21.41 7.54
C PRO A 100 -3.24 22.42 8.60
N LEU A 101 -2.84 22.23 9.86
CA LEU A 101 -3.19 23.12 10.99
C LEU A 101 -2.05 24.05 11.40
N GLU A 102 -0.80 23.66 11.17
CA GLU A 102 0.37 24.41 11.65
C GLU A 102 1.11 25.17 10.55
N GLY A 103 0.88 24.80 9.27
CA GLY A 103 1.51 25.45 8.11
C GLY A 103 3.04 25.27 8.07
N THR A 104 3.58 24.27 8.77
CA THR A 104 4.99 23.89 8.76
C THR A 104 5.15 22.55 8.05
N GLU A 105 6.25 22.38 7.33
CA GLU A 105 6.57 21.10 6.72
C GLU A 105 6.82 20.04 7.81
N ARG A 106 6.12 18.91 7.71
CA ARG A 106 6.27 17.77 8.61
C ARG A 106 6.23 16.46 7.85
N PHE A 107 6.93 15.47 8.38
CA PHE A 107 6.84 14.11 7.86
C PHE A 107 5.59 13.41 8.41
N HIS A 108 4.76 12.90 7.50
CA HIS A 108 3.56 12.12 7.81
C HIS A 108 3.90 10.63 7.80
N TYR A 109 3.88 10.00 8.96
CA TYR A 109 4.31 8.62 9.17
C TYR A 109 3.28 7.56 8.80
N GLY A 110 2.14 7.97 8.25
CA GLY A 110 1.03 7.11 7.85
C GLY A 110 0.36 7.57 6.58
N VAL A 111 -0.82 7.05 6.33
CA VAL A 111 -1.77 7.55 5.32
C VAL A 111 -3.07 7.91 6.01
N ASP A 112 -3.75 8.93 5.48
CA ASP A 112 -5.07 9.32 5.95
C ASP A 112 -6.13 8.83 4.96
N LEU A 113 -7.05 7.99 5.44
CA LEU A 113 -8.16 7.43 4.67
C LEU A 113 -9.47 8.10 5.11
N ALA A 114 -9.95 9.05 4.31
CA ALA A 114 -11.20 9.75 4.56
C ALA A 114 -12.39 8.79 4.44
N ALA A 115 -13.23 8.77 5.47
CA ALA A 115 -14.46 8.00 5.53
C ALA A 115 -15.41 8.62 6.55
N ASP A 116 -16.70 8.33 6.41
CA ASP A 116 -17.72 8.87 7.31
C ASP A 116 -17.49 8.46 8.77
N THR A 117 -17.80 9.40 9.69
CA THR A 117 -17.80 9.10 11.13
C THR A 117 -18.67 7.88 11.44
N GLY A 118 -18.14 6.95 12.23
CA GLY A 118 -18.82 5.70 12.55
C GLY A 118 -18.54 4.55 11.59
N THR A 119 -17.83 4.79 10.48
CA THR A 119 -17.35 3.71 9.60
C THR A 119 -16.48 2.73 10.41
N ALA A 120 -16.72 1.42 10.25
CA ALA A 120 -15.96 0.41 10.97
C ALA A 120 -14.49 0.39 10.52
N ILE A 121 -13.58 0.35 11.50
CA ILE A 121 -12.15 0.14 11.31
C ILE A 121 -11.86 -1.35 11.51
N ALA A 122 -11.39 -2.02 10.46
CA ALA A 122 -10.99 -3.42 10.48
C ALA A 122 -9.51 -3.58 10.86
N CYS A 123 -9.19 -4.67 11.52
CA CYS A 123 -7.80 -5.03 11.82
C CYS A 123 -7.07 -5.43 10.55
N PHE A 124 -5.92 -4.83 10.31
CA PHE A 124 -5.09 -5.06 9.12
C PHE A 124 -4.68 -6.53 8.94
N ALA A 125 -4.28 -7.19 10.01
CA ALA A 125 -3.86 -8.59 10.03
C ALA A 125 -4.07 -9.20 11.41
N ASP A 126 -3.94 -10.53 11.53
CA ASP A 126 -3.92 -11.22 12.82
C ASP A 126 -2.88 -10.62 13.76
N GLY A 127 -3.22 -10.42 15.03
CA GLY A 127 -2.28 -9.83 15.97
C GLY A 127 -2.78 -9.73 17.41
N THR A 128 -2.09 -8.91 18.19
CA THR A 128 -2.45 -8.58 19.57
C THR A 128 -2.48 -7.06 19.73
N VAL A 129 -3.55 -6.53 20.31
CA VAL A 129 -3.65 -5.11 20.65
C VAL A 129 -2.63 -4.80 21.75
N THR A 130 -1.64 -3.97 21.44
CA THR A 130 -0.54 -3.64 22.37
C THR A 130 -0.79 -2.35 23.14
N ALA A 131 -1.53 -1.41 22.57
CA ALA A 131 -1.95 -0.20 23.26
C ALA A 131 -3.34 0.25 22.83
N VAL A 132 -4.05 0.87 23.76
CA VAL A 132 -5.27 1.65 23.54
C VAL A 132 -5.11 2.91 24.36
N GLY A 133 -5.30 4.07 23.74
CA GLY A 133 -5.07 5.34 24.40
C GLY A 133 -5.77 6.51 23.74
N GLU A 134 -5.50 7.68 24.29
CA GLU A 134 -5.94 8.98 23.78
C GLU A 134 -4.81 10.00 23.95
N SER A 135 -4.53 10.78 22.92
CA SER A 135 -3.54 11.85 22.94
C SER A 135 -4.04 13.09 22.21
N SER A 136 -3.37 14.23 22.43
CA SER A 136 -3.75 15.47 21.74
C SER A 136 -3.55 15.40 20.23
N SER A 137 -2.55 14.65 19.74
CA SER A 137 -2.27 14.51 18.30
C SER A 137 -3.11 13.41 17.67
N TYR A 138 -2.98 12.16 18.13
CA TYR A 138 -3.69 11.02 17.54
C TYR A 138 -5.17 10.91 17.92
N GLY A 139 -5.63 11.71 18.92
CA GLY A 139 -6.95 11.48 19.49
C GLY A 139 -7.03 10.08 20.09
N LYS A 140 -8.17 9.42 19.97
CA LYS A 140 -8.31 8.02 20.38
C LYS A 140 -7.62 7.12 19.36
N TYR A 141 -6.74 6.25 19.86
CA TYR A 141 -5.94 5.36 19.03
C TYR A 141 -5.78 3.97 19.63
N CYS A 142 -5.51 3.00 18.77
CA CYS A 142 -5.00 1.70 19.20
C CYS A 142 -3.84 1.26 18.31
N THR A 143 -2.97 0.40 18.88
CA THR A 143 -1.89 -0.25 18.16
C THR A 143 -2.05 -1.76 18.22
N VAL A 144 -1.70 -2.44 17.13
CA VAL A 144 -1.72 -3.89 17.02
C VAL A 144 -0.35 -4.37 16.59
N THR A 145 0.20 -5.32 17.33
CA THR A 145 1.44 -6.02 16.93
C THR A 145 1.08 -7.29 16.21
N HIS A 146 1.70 -7.48 15.06
CA HIS A 146 1.50 -8.62 14.16
C HIS A 146 2.73 -9.52 14.13
N ALA A 147 2.69 -10.56 13.30
CA ALA A 147 3.84 -11.41 13.05
C ALA A 147 5.00 -10.64 12.38
N ASN A 148 6.18 -11.25 12.36
CA ASN A 148 7.36 -10.79 11.62
C ASN A 148 7.81 -9.36 11.95
N GLY A 149 7.68 -8.93 13.22
CA GLY A 149 8.09 -7.61 13.69
C GLY A 149 7.22 -6.45 13.19
N CYS A 150 6.04 -6.73 12.63
CA CYS A 150 5.14 -5.72 12.12
C CYS A 150 4.23 -5.18 13.24
N ALA A 151 3.90 -3.89 13.14
CA ALA A 151 2.93 -3.22 13.99
C ALA A 151 2.13 -2.19 13.17
N THR A 152 0.88 -1.99 13.56
CA THR A 152 0.00 -0.98 12.96
C THR A 152 -0.59 -0.07 14.02
N LEU A 153 -0.83 1.19 13.65
CA LEU A 153 -1.51 2.18 14.47
C LEU A 153 -2.75 2.69 13.74
N TYR A 154 -3.83 2.85 14.49
CA TYR A 154 -5.13 3.34 14.04
C TYR A 154 -5.51 4.53 14.90
N ALA A 155 -5.55 5.74 14.33
CA ALA A 155 -5.79 6.97 15.07
C ALA A 155 -7.01 7.75 14.56
N HIS A 156 -7.33 8.85 15.24
CA HIS A 156 -8.51 9.70 15.06
C HIS A 156 -9.83 8.95 15.23
N CYS A 157 -9.80 7.82 15.95
CA CYS A 157 -10.99 7.01 16.18
C CYS A 157 -12.07 7.77 16.95
N GLY A 158 -13.33 7.62 16.51
CA GLY A 158 -14.47 8.08 17.30
C GLY A 158 -14.73 7.17 18.49
N ARG A 159 -14.55 5.85 18.28
CA ARG A 159 -14.70 4.82 19.30
C ARG A 159 -13.71 3.69 19.06
N ILE A 160 -13.17 3.13 20.16
CA ILE A 160 -12.37 1.91 20.16
C ILE A 160 -13.19 0.81 20.85
N SER A 161 -13.25 -0.38 20.24
CA SER A 161 -14.07 -1.51 20.69
C SER A 161 -13.25 -2.67 21.27
N VAL A 162 -11.91 -2.53 21.25
CA VAL A 162 -10.96 -3.53 21.73
C VAL A 162 -10.20 -3.02 22.95
N SER A 163 -9.53 -3.91 23.67
CA SER A 163 -8.71 -3.58 24.83
C SER A 163 -7.27 -4.03 24.65
N SER A 164 -6.33 -3.37 25.29
CA SER A 164 -4.93 -3.81 25.30
C SER A 164 -4.82 -5.24 25.84
N GLY A 165 -3.99 -6.06 25.19
CA GLY A 165 -3.81 -7.48 25.43
C GLY A 165 -4.79 -8.38 24.67
N ALA A 166 -5.81 -7.85 24.00
CA ALA A 166 -6.75 -8.66 23.21
C ALA A 166 -6.08 -9.22 21.97
N ALA A 167 -6.29 -10.52 21.70
CA ALA A 167 -5.97 -11.11 20.40
C ALA A 167 -7.05 -10.72 19.40
N VAL A 168 -6.64 -10.31 18.20
CA VAL A 168 -7.52 -9.86 17.12
C VAL A 168 -7.19 -10.55 15.82
N LYS A 169 -8.19 -10.73 14.97
CA LYS A 169 -8.05 -11.33 13.66
C LYS A 169 -8.08 -10.29 12.55
N LYS A 170 -7.47 -10.62 11.42
CA LYS A 170 -7.62 -9.85 10.17
C LYS A 170 -9.12 -9.61 9.91
N GLY A 171 -9.50 -8.36 9.63
CA GLY A 171 -10.89 -7.98 9.40
C GLY A 171 -11.74 -7.77 10.63
N GLU A 172 -11.26 -8.12 11.82
CA GLU A 172 -12.01 -7.89 13.06
C GLU A 172 -12.16 -6.38 13.35
N LYS A 173 -13.36 -5.99 13.75
CA LYS A 173 -13.62 -4.57 14.05
C LYS A 173 -12.85 -4.11 15.30
N LEU A 174 -11.92 -3.16 15.12
CA LEU A 174 -11.17 -2.52 16.19
C LEU A 174 -11.90 -1.31 16.79
N GLY A 175 -12.65 -0.59 15.95
CA GLY A 175 -13.29 0.66 16.35
C GLY A 175 -14.09 1.27 15.22
N GLU A 176 -14.26 2.58 15.30
CA GLU A 176 -15.02 3.39 14.33
C GLU A 176 -14.25 4.67 14.01
N VAL A 177 -14.28 5.07 12.74
CA VAL A 177 -13.73 6.34 12.26
C VAL A 177 -14.36 7.51 13.02
N GLY A 178 -13.55 8.51 13.31
CA GLY A 178 -13.96 9.76 13.92
C GLY A 178 -13.11 10.92 13.45
N GLU A 179 -13.03 11.95 14.27
CA GLU A 179 -12.25 13.17 14.07
C GLU A 179 -11.63 13.65 15.38
N THR A 180 -11.23 12.71 16.24
CA THR A 180 -10.61 13.03 17.54
C THR A 180 -9.14 13.41 17.40
N GLY A 181 -8.62 14.25 18.32
CA GLY A 181 -7.23 14.75 18.26
C GLY A 181 -7.03 15.84 17.21
N MET A 182 -5.85 15.87 16.57
CA MET A 182 -5.52 16.86 15.52
C MET A 182 -6.03 16.40 14.16
N ALA A 183 -7.32 16.43 13.95
CA ALA A 183 -7.98 16.06 12.70
C ALA A 183 -8.71 17.28 12.11
N THR A 184 -8.74 17.38 10.78
CA THR A 184 -9.47 18.44 10.03
C THR A 184 -10.82 17.97 9.52
N GLY A 185 -11.15 16.71 9.72
CA GLY A 185 -12.41 16.07 9.33
C GLY A 185 -12.34 14.57 9.57
N PRO A 186 -13.43 13.82 9.37
CA PRO A 186 -13.49 12.39 9.65
C PRO A 186 -12.56 11.59 8.73
N HIS A 187 -11.60 10.86 9.31
CA HIS A 187 -10.69 9.96 8.60
C HIS A 187 -10.06 8.95 9.56
N LEU A 188 -9.49 7.89 9.02
CA LEU A 188 -8.55 7.03 9.71
C LEU A 188 -7.13 7.46 9.37
N HIS A 189 -6.32 7.82 10.37
CA HIS A 189 -4.87 7.85 10.22
C HIS A 189 -4.31 6.45 10.48
N PHE A 190 -3.61 5.88 9.49
CA PHE A 190 -3.10 4.51 9.53
C PHE A 190 -1.60 4.48 9.32
N GLU A 191 -0.86 3.90 10.29
CA GLU A 191 0.59 3.70 10.22
C GLU A 191 0.91 2.21 10.16
N LEU A 192 1.97 1.87 9.44
CA LEU A 192 2.56 0.53 9.37
C LEU A 192 4.05 0.60 9.67
N GLN A 193 4.49 -0.24 10.60
CA GLN A 193 5.90 -0.39 10.95
C GLN A 193 6.35 -1.85 10.77
N LYS A 194 7.62 -2.03 10.46
CA LYS A 194 8.30 -3.32 10.49
C LYS A 194 9.66 -3.15 11.18
N ASP A 195 9.88 -3.93 12.25
CA ASP A 195 11.12 -3.88 13.05
C ASP A 195 11.49 -2.43 13.50
N GLY A 196 10.47 -1.61 13.83
CA GLY A 196 10.62 -0.22 14.25
C GLY A 196 10.81 0.79 13.13
N VAL A 197 10.82 0.36 11.86
CA VAL A 197 10.91 1.23 10.69
C VAL A 197 9.52 1.47 10.11
N TYR A 198 9.14 2.73 9.91
CA TYR A 198 7.89 3.11 9.24
C TYR A 198 7.97 2.79 7.75
N LEU A 199 6.95 2.09 7.27
CA LEU A 199 6.75 1.75 5.86
C LEU A 199 5.62 2.60 5.29
N ASN A 200 5.72 2.96 4.01
CA ASN A 200 4.62 3.64 3.33
C ASN A 200 3.41 2.71 3.20
N PRO A 201 2.29 2.98 3.90
CA PRO A 201 1.13 2.09 3.89
C PRO A 201 0.42 1.99 2.54
N ILE A 202 0.64 2.93 1.61
CA ILE A 202 0.00 2.93 0.29
C ILE A 202 0.25 1.65 -0.52
N TYR A 203 1.36 0.96 -0.24
CA TYR A 203 1.68 -0.32 -0.91
C TYR A 203 0.86 -1.50 -0.40
N TYR A 204 0.06 -1.31 0.66
CA TYR A 204 -0.60 -2.39 1.40
C TYR A 204 -2.10 -2.14 1.62
N VAL A 205 -2.60 -0.98 1.22
CA VAL A 205 -4.02 -0.60 1.34
C VAL A 205 -4.63 -0.35 -0.03
N GLU A 206 -5.91 -0.68 -0.17
CA GLU A 206 -6.72 -0.36 -1.34
C GLU A 206 -7.46 0.95 -1.06
N THR A 207 -7.36 1.92 -1.95
CA THR A 207 -8.07 3.20 -1.88
C THR A 207 -9.23 3.21 -2.87
N ALA A 208 -10.30 3.91 -2.53
CA ALA A 208 -11.47 4.05 -3.38
C ALA A 208 -11.24 5.04 -4.53
#